data_094d019ed0d5f657c7da4ee04bff7de1
#
_entry.id   094d019ed0d5f657c7da4ee04bff7de1
#
_cell.length_a   1.000
_cell.length_b   1.000
_cell.length_c   1.000
_cell.angle_alpha   90.00
_cell.angle_beta   90.00
_cell.angle_gamma   90.00
#
_symmetry.space_group_name_H-M   'P 1'
#
loop_
_entity.id
_entity.type
_entity.pdbx_description
1 polymer ?
#
loop_
_entity_poly.entity_id
_entity_poly.type
_entity_poly.pdbx_seq_one_letter_code
_entity_poly.pdbx_strand_id
1 'polypeptide(L)'
;MTVAVVGAGLAGLSAGWELNHAGADVVVLDAGRQPGGMIVTERRDGFIVEGGPDGFLAAEPDIQELAREVGIGERLVDQVARGATVWTGRRLEPLAVGRAAEVLGIQGRWDVGAQHAAPLHGGFTTFTTGMADVVEALVTCLGPRLRTTQGVTAVAPSARGWRLSFTGGSSLDAEGVILAVPAWVAARLLAGLGVSAARSLDTVVYAPSVTVSLAYRADQVPQTLEGAGFVAAPDSGSAVRACTYAWRKYPNRAPDGYALLRAFLGPVDGDPGAIAHAELAAILGIERAPVWSRAFHWPRGLPRYPRGHAERVAAVRERLARLAPLAIAGAGFDGAGVSACVRSGREAARRVLERVSGKR
;
A
#
# COMPACT_ATOMS: atom_id res chain seq x y z
N MET A 1 -8.05 -6.24 -28.97
CA MET A 1 -8.45 -5.04 -28.18
C MET A 1 -7.56 -5.01 -26.95
N THR A 2 -6.46 -4.26 -27.04
CA THR A 2 -5.41 -4.26 -26.00
C THR A 2 -5.60 -3.10 -25.04
N VAL A 3 -5.63 -3.37 -23.73
CA VAL A 3 -5.63 -2.37 -22.66
C VAL A 3 -4.28 -2.40 -21.95
N ALA A 4 -3.61 -1.25 -21.83
CA ALA A 4 -2.35 -1.11 -21.10
C ALA A 4 -2.60 -0.58 -19.69
N VAL A 5 -2.06 -1.25 -18.66
CA VAL A 5 -2.04 -0.80 -17.30
C VAL A 5 -0.61 -0.37 -16.95
N VAL A 6 -0.43 0.87 -16.51
CA VAL A 6 0.88 1.44 -16.15
C VAL A 6 1.02 1.48 -14.65
N GLY A 7 1.95 0.72 -14.11
CA GLY A 7 2.19 0.49 -12.69
C GLY A 7 1.69 -0.88 -12.23
N ALA A 8 2.56 -1.69 -11.63
CA ALA A 8 2.25 -3.00 -11.07
C ALA A 8 2.23 -2.99 -9.53
N GLY A 9 1.81 -1.88 -8.90
CA GLY A 9 1.34 -1.88 -7.52
C GLY A 9 0.00 -2.60 -7.41
N LEU A 10 -0.52 -2.78 -6.19
CA LEU A 10 -1.76 -3.54 -5.97
C LEU A 10 -2.94 -3.06 -6.84
N ALA A 11 -3.11 -1.75 -7.02
CA ALA A 11 -4.18 -1.21 -7.87
C ALA A 11 -4.02 -1.62 -9.33
N GLY A 12 -2.80 -1.54 -9.87
CA GLY A 12 -2.53 -1.93 -11.26
C GLY A 12 -2.63 -3.44 -11.49
N LEU A 13 -2.14 -4.26 -10.55
CA LEU A 13 -2.29 -5.70 -10.60
C LEU A 13 -3.76 -6.11 -10.55
N SER A 14 -4.56 -5.48 -9.66
CA SER A 14 -6.01 -5.72 -9.56
C SER A 14 -6.75 -5.29 -10.85
N ALA A 15 -6.34 -4.16 -11.45
CA ALA A 15 -6.90 -3.73 -12.73
C ALA A 15 -6.54 -4.72 -13.86
N GLY A 16 -5.30 -5.17 -13.91
CA GLY A 16 -4.85 -6.16 -14.87
C GLY A 16 -5.59 -7.48 -14.75
N TRP A 17 -5.79 -7.95 -13.52
CA TRP A 17 -6.56 -9.16 -13.23
C TRP A 17 -8.04 -9.01 -13.67
N GLU A 18 -8.70 -7.91 -13.32
CA GLU A 18 -10.10 -7.64 -13.70
C GLU A 18 -10.27 -7.63 -15.22
N LEU A 19 -9.37 -6.98 -15.96
CA LEU A 19 -9.37 -6.98 -17.43
C LEU A 19 -9.15 -8.37 -18.01
N ASN A 20 -8.17 -9.11 -17.49
CA ASN A 20 -7.86 -10.48 -17.93
C ASN A 20 -9.03 -11.43 -17.65
N HIS A 21 -9.65 -11.32 -16.48
CA HIS A 21 -10.81 -12.12 -16.09
C HIS A 21 -12.03 -11.84 -17.00
N ALA A 22 -12.19 -10.59 -17.43
CA ALA A 22 -13.22 -10.20 -18.39
C ALA A 22 -12.90 -10.58 -19.85
N GLY A 23 -11.77 -11.28 -20.10
CA GLY A 23 -11.37 -11.74 -21.44
C GLY A 23 -10.74 -10.66 -22.33
N ALA A 24 -10.35 -9.50 -21.78
CA ALA A 24 -9.64 -8.48 -22.53
C ALA A 24 -8.17 -8.86 -22.73
N ASP A 25 -7.60 -8.45 -23.86
CA ASP A 25 -6.15 -8.49 -24.05
C ASP A 25 -5.52 -7.36 -23.21
N VAL A 26 -4.74 -7.71 -22.21
CA VAL A 26 -4.17 -6.77 -21.25
C VAL A 26 -2.66 -6.91 -21.18
N VAL A 27 -1.97 -5.78 -21.01
CA VAL A 27 -0.56 -5.74 -20.64
C VAL A 27 -0.40 -4.82 -19.41
N VAL A 28 0.25 -5.34 -18.37
CA VAL A 28 0.61 -4.58 -17.16
C VAL A 28 2.08 -4.25 -17.24
N LEU A 29 2.42 -2.98 -17.12
CA LEU A 29 3.78 -2.43 -17.33
C LEU A 29 4.28 -1.81 -16.03
N ASP A 30 5.47 -2.17 -15.58
CA ASP A 30 6.10 -1.55 -14.42
C ASP A 30 7.54 -1.12 -14.70
N ALA A 31 7.92 0.04 -14.17
CA ALA A 31 9.29 0.55 -14.28
C ALA A 31 10.28 -0.21 -13.39
N GLY A 32 9.80 -0.78 -12.30
CA GLY A 32 10.60 -1.56 -11.34
C GLY A 32 10.86 -2.98 -11.81
N ARG A 33 11.75 -3.65 -11.10
CA ARG A 33 12.06 -5.07 -11.33
C ARG A 33 11.03 -6.00 -10.68
N GLN A 34 10.47 -5.56 -9.55
CA GLN A 34 9.54 -6.36 -8.75
C GLN A 34 8.17 -5.67 -8.72
N PRO A 35 7.10 -6.40 -9.03
CA PRO A 35 5.74 -5.91 -8.85
C PRO A 35 5.35 -5.87 -7.38
N GLY A 36 4.21 -5.24 -7.06
CA GLY A 36 3.67 -5.15 -5.70
C GLY A 36 3.70 -3.74 -5.11
N GLY A 37 4.55 -2.86 -5.66
CA GLY A 37 4.66 -1.48 -5.18
C GLY A 37 5.13 -1.42 -3.73
N MET A 38 4.28 -0.97 -2.80
CA MET A 38 4.61 -0.91 -1.37
C MET A 38 4.36 -2.22 -0.62
N ILE A 39 3.76 -3.23 -1.24
CA ILE A 39 3.60 -4.56 -0.62
C ILE A 39 4.90 -5.32 -0.82
N VAL A 40 5.64 -5.49 0.27
CA VAL A 40 6.90 -6.22 0.32
C VAL A 40 6.90 -7.11 1.55
N THR A 41 7.04 -8.40 1.35
CA THR A 41 7.24 -9.41 2.42
C THR A 41 8.57 -10.12 2.19
N GLU A 42 9.45 -10.10 3.17
CA GLU A 42 10.65 -10.94 3.20
C GLU A 42 10.37 -12.15 4.11
N ARG A 43 10.64 -13.34 3.60
CA ARG A 43 10.54 -14.61 4.36
C ARG A 43 11.96 -15.10 4.59
N ARG A 44 12.40 -15.14 5.84
CA ARG A 44 13.75 -15.56 6.20
C ARG A 44 13.78 -16.28 7.55
N ASP A 45 14.46 -17.39 7.62
CA ASP A 45 14.74 -18.14 8.87
C ASP A 45 13.48 -18.37 9.73
N GLY A 46 12.32 -18.63 9.09
CA GLY A 46 11.03 -18.80 9.75
C GLY A 46 10.31 -17.49 10.13
N PHE A 47 10.92 -16.34 9.89
CA PHE A 47 10.25 -15.05 10.08
C PHE A 47 9.53 -14.59 8.83
N ILE A 48 8.39 -13.90 9.01
CA ILE A 48 7.67 -13.18 7.97
C ILE A 48 7.77 -11.70 8.29
N VAL A 49 8.51 -10.96 7.45
CA VAL A 49 8.91 -9.58 7.67
C VAL A 49 8.23 -8.68 6.64
N GLU A 50 7.29 -7.84 7.09
CA GLU A 50 6.59 -6.90 6.22
C GLU A 50 7.34 -5.58 6.09
N GLY A 51 7.68 -5.20 4.87
CA GLY A 51 8.27 -3.89 4.58
C GLY A 51 7.23 -2.78 4.44
N GLY A 52 6.07 -3.11 3.85
CA GLY A 52 4.93 -2.22 3.60
C GLY A 52 3.77 -2.42 4.58
N PRO A 53 2.51 -2.52 4.11
CA PRO A 53 1.38 -2.87 4.99
C PRO A 53 1.55 -4.29 5.55
N ASP A 54 1.16 -4.51 6.81
CA ASP A 54 1.18 -5.82 7.46
C ASP A 54 -0.20 -6.50 7.49
N GLY A 55 -1.21 -5.81 7.00
CA GLY A 55 -2.58 -6.26 6.95
C GLY A 55 -3.51 -5.17 6.43
N PHE A 56 -4.79 -5.46 6.45
CA PHE A 56 -5.88 -4.59 6.01
C PHE A 56 -7.07 -4.71 6.96
N LEU A 57 -8.00 -3.76 6.89
CA LEU A 57 -9.19 -3.76 7.76
C LEU A 57 -10.07 -4.97 7.43
N ALA A 58 -10.41 -5.76 8.44
CA ALA A 58 -11.27 -6.94 8.29
C ALA A 58 -12.69 -6.60 7.78
N ALA A 59 -13.15 -5.37 8.04
CA ALA A 59 -14.46 -4.89 7.58
C ALA A 59 -14.51 -4.51 6.09
N GLU A 60 -13.35 -4.42 5.40
CA GLU A 60 -13.27 -4.04 4.00
C GLU A 60 -13.24 -5.27 3.09
N PRO A 61 -14.26 -5.51 2.24
CA PRO A 61 -14.41 -6.77 1.50
C PRO A 61 -13.49 -6.89 0.28
N ASP A 62 -13.14 -5.77 -0.38
CA ASP A 62 -12.54 -5.80 -1.73
C ASP A 62 -11.31 -6.71 -1.84
N ILE A 63 -10.38 -6.64 -0.88
CA ILE A 63 -9.17 -7.47 -0.90
C ILE A 63 -9.47 -8.94 -0.57
N GLN A 64 -10.46 -9.19 0.29
CA GLN A 64 -10.86 -10.54 0.66
C GLN A 64 -11.58 -11.24 -0.51
N GLU A 65 -12.43 -10.51 -1.24
CA GLU A 65 -13.08 -10.99 -2.46
C GLU A 65 -12.03 -11.32 -3.52
N LEU A 66 -11.12 -10.39 -3.77
CA LEU A 66 -10.01 -10.62 -4.70
C LEU A 66 -9.19 -11.85 -4.31
N ALA A 67 -8.86 -12.01 -3.03
CA ALA A 67 -8.10 -13.17 -2.54
C ALA A 67 -8.82 -14.50 -2.84
N ARG A 68 -10.14 -14.57 -2.68
CA ARG A 68 -10.94 -15.76 -3.03
C ARG A 68 -10.93 -15.99 -4.54
N GLU A 69 -11.10 -14.94 -5.34
CA GLU A 69 -11.15 -15.00 -6.80
C GLU A 69 -9.81 -15.46 -7.41
N VAL A 70 -8.68 -15.09 -6.80
CA VAL A 70 -7.35 -15.54 -7.26
C VAL A 70 -6.88 -16.84 -6.57
N GLY A 71 -7.77 -17.51 -5.80
CA GLY A 71 -7.53 -18.84 -5.24
C GLY A 71 -6.66 -18.89 -3.99
N ILE A 72 -6.58 -17.80 -3.22
CA ILE A 72 -5.84 -17.74 -1.95
C ILE A 72 -6.70 -17.35 -0.75
N GLY A 73 -8.02 -17.50 -0.85
CA GLY A 73 -8.95 -17.14 0.22
C GLY A 73 -8.70 -17.88 1.54
N GLU A 74 -8.22 -19.12 1.48
CA GLU A 74 -7.86 -19.94 2.64
C GLU A 74 -6.59 -19.45 3.36
N ARG A 75 -5.81 -18.55 2.74
CA ARG A 75 -4.63 -17.94 3.37
C ARG A 75 -4.97 -16.71 4.21
N LEU A 76 -6.22 -16.27 4.21
CA LEU A 76 -6.66 -15.17 5.06
C LEU A 76 -6.61 -15.57 6.53
N VAL A 77 -6.01 -14.73 7.36
CA VAL A 77 -5.91 -14.95 8.80
C VAL A 77 -6.15 -13.65 9.55
N ASP A 78 -7.01 -13.72 10.56
CA ASP A 78 -7.37 -12.57 11.36
C ASP A 78 -6.33 -12.26 12.45
N GLN A 79 -6.32 -11.03 12.86
CA GLN A 79 -5.55 -10.53 13.99
C GLN A 79 -5.97 -11.26 15.28
N VAL A 80 -4.99 -11.80 15.99
CA VAL A 80 -5.19 -12.51 17.27
C VAL A 80 -5.15 -11.54 18.43
N ALA A 81 -4.03 -10.83 18.63
CA ALA A 81 -3.91 -9.84 19.69
C ALA A 81 -4.65 -8.55 19.30
N ARG A 82 -5.50 -8.05 20.19
CA ARG A 82 -6.30 -6.84 20.01
C ARG A 82 -5.92 -5.76 21.00
N GLY A 83 -6.29 -4.53 20.70
CA GLY A 83 -5.96 -3.38 21.50
C GLY A 83 -4.56 -2.83 21.21
N ALA A 84 -4.31 -1.64 21.71
CA ALA A 84 -3.03 -0.96 21.65
C ALA A 84 -2.86 -0.08 22.88
N THR A 85 -1.63 0.34 23.14
CA THR A 85 -1.30 1.33 24.17
C THR A 85 -0.79 2.62 23.53
N VAL A 86 -0.72 3.69 24.28
CA VAL A 86 -0.07 4.94 23.89
C VAL A 86 1.16 5.17 24.78
N TRP A 87 2.29 5.44 24.13
CA TRP A 87 3.50 5.91 24.82
C TRP A 87 3.43 7.40 25.06
N THR A 88 3.38 7.82 26.31
CA THR A 88 3.22 9.22 26.72
C THR A 88 4.55 9.98 26.86
N GLY A 89 5.67 9.32 26.58
CA GLY A 89 7.02 9.80 26.90
C GLY A 89 7.51 9.38 28.29
N ARG A 90 6.64 8.75 29.10
CA ARG A 90 6.98 8.27 30.46
C ARG A 90 6.55 6.84 30.70
N ARG A 91 5.39 6.44 30.21
CA ARG A 91 4.82 5.10 30.38
C ARG A 91 3.86 4.75 29.26
N LEU A 92 3.58 3.47 29.10
CA LEU A 92 2.53 2.96 28.24
C LEU A 92 1.19 3.02 28.97
N GLU A 93 0.18 3.62 28.34
CA GLU A 93 -1.18 3.73 28.87
C GLU A 93 -2.17 3.06 27.91
N PRO A 94 -3.27 2.47 28.43
CA PRO A 94 -4.30 1.90 27.56
C PRO A 94 -4.83 2.93 26.56
N LEU A 95 -5.01 2.52 25.31
CA LEU A 95 -5.57 3.35 24.25
C LEU A 95 -6.97 2.82 23.89
N ALA A 96 -7.95 3.71 23.84
CA ALA A 96 -9.30 3.35 23.42
C ALA A 96 -9.29 2.81 21.97
N VAL A 97 -10.13 1.80 21.72
CA VAL A 97 -10.24 1.16 20.41
C VAL A 97 -10.53 2.20 19.31
N GLY A 98 -9.80 2.13 18.22
CA GLY A 98 -9.96 3.03 17.09
C GLY A 98 -9.15 4.34 17.17
N ARG A 99 -8.57 4.69 18.33
CA ARG A 99 -7.84 5.95 18.52
C ARG A 99 -6.40 5.96 18.00
N ALA A 100 -5.82 4.80 17.68
CA ALA A 100 -4.43 4.72 17.21
C ALA A 100 -4.17 5.57 15.95
N ALA A 101 -5.10 5.56 15.01
CA ALA A 101 -4.98 6.36 13.79
C ALA A 101 -5.05 7.86 14.07
N GLU A 102 -5.87 8.29 15.03
CA GLU A 102 -5.97 9.67 15.50
C GLU A 102 -4.65 10.15 16.11
N VAL A 103 -4.06 9.36 17.02
CA VAL A 103 -2.76 9.67 17.66
C VAL A 103 -1.65 9.79 16.62
N LEU A 104 -1.66 8.94 15.60
CA LEU A 104 -0.69 8.98 14.49
C LEU A 104 -0.96 10.11 13.48
N GLY A 105 -2.02 10.90 13.66
CA GLY A 105 -2.42 11.94 12.73
C GLY A 105 -2.89 11.40 11.36
N ILE A 106 -3.30 10.13 11.33
CA ILE A 106 -3.77 9.47 10.11
C ILE A 106 -5.29 9.66 9.94
N GLN A 107 -6.02 9.83 11.04
CA GLN A 107 -7.46 10.13 11.01
C GLN A 107 -7.76 11.61 10.92
N GLY A 108 -8.80 11.96 10.18
CA GLY A 108 -9.55 13.19 10.34
C GLY A 108 -9.31 14.27 9.33
N ARG A 109 -8.51 14.04 8.29
CA ARG A 109 -8.36 15.04 7.21
C ARG A 109 -8.31 14.43 5.82
N TRP A 110 -9.00 13.33 5.68
CA TRP A 110 -9.30 12.73 4.41
C TRP A 110 -10.68 13.28 4.00
N ASP A 111 -10.70 14.38 3.27
CA ASP A 111 -11.93 14.92 2.63
C ASP A 111 -12.41 14.01 1.48
N VAL A 112 -12.10 12.74 1.55
CA VAL A 112 -12.73 11.71 0.74
C VAL A 112 -13.92 11.25 1.56
N GLY A 113 -15.02 11.97 1.43
CA GLY A 113 -16.33 11.84 2.04
C GLY A 113 -16.37 11.03 3.34
N ALA A 114 -16.89 11.61 4.40
CA ALA A 114 -17.10 11.02 5.73
C ALA A 114 -17.87 9.67 5.75
N GLN A 115 -18.10 9.06 4.61
CA GLN A 115 -18.82 7.80 4.42
C GLN A 115 -17.95 6.55 4.63
N HIS A 116 -16.62 6.68 4.76
CA HIS A 116 -15.71 5.53 4.89
C HIS A 116 -14.79 5.56 6.11
N ALA A 117 -14.98 6.49 7.03
CA ALA A 117 -14.43 6.36 8.36
C ALA A 117 -15.30 5.38 9.18
N ALA A 118 -15.41 4.14 8.71
CA ALA A 118 -15.92 3.09 9.58
C ALA A 118 -14.99 3.03 10.78
N PRO A 119 -15.51 3.06 12.01
CA PRO A 119 -14.69 2.85 13.20
C PRO A 119 -13.89 1.56 12.99
N LEU A 120 -12.61 1.54 13.35
CA LEU A 120 -11.74 0.37 13.24
C LEU A 120 -12.19 -0.81 14.15
N HIS A 121 -13.49 -1.06 14.21
CA HIS A 121 -14.11 -2.02 15.14
C HIS A 121 -13.93 -3.49 14.72
N GLY A 122 -13.50 -3.78 13.49
CA GLY A 122 -13.38 -5.14 13.00
C GLY A 122 -12.02 -5.81 13.20
N GLY A 123 -10.99 -5.09 13.65
CA GLY A 123 -9.62 -5.60 13.64
C GLY A 123 -9.00 -5.61 12.23
N PHE A 124 -7.90 -6.36 12.11
CA PHE A 124 -7.15 -6.49 10.86
C PHE A 124 -7.08 -7.95 10.42
N THR A 125 -7.04 -8.14 9.13
CA THR A 125 -6.78 -9.42 8.46
C THR A 125 -5.49 -9.32 7.66
N THR A 126 -4.80 -10.42 7.47
CA THR A 126 -3.58 -10.53 6.66
C THR A 126 -3.58 -11.87 5.93
N PHE A 127 -2.48 -12.21 5.26
CA PHE A 127 -2.27 -13.54 4.70
C PHE A 127 -1.29 -14.34 5.54
N THR A 128 -1.48 -15.65 5.59
CA THR A 128 -0.73 -16.59 6.44
C THR A 128 0.78 -16.47 6.25
N THR A 129 1.25 -16.32 5.01
CA THR A 129 2.68 -16.21 4.68
C THR A 129 3.12 -14.79 4.31
N GLY A 130 2.27 -13.80 4.56
CA GLY A 130 2.55 -12.38 4.41
C GLY A 130 1.78 -11.71 3.28
N MET A 131 1.78 -10.38 3.31
CA MET A 131 1.01 -9.58 2.37
C MET A 131 1.41 -9.79 0.89
N ALA A 132 2.63 -10.26 0.62
CA ALA A 132 3.05 -10.57 -0.75
C ALA A 132 2.26 -11.70 -1.39
N ASP A 133 1.54 -12.54 -0.64
CA ASP A 133 0.73 -13.64 -1.17
C ASP A 133 -0.25 -13.15 -2.26
N VAL A 134 -0.91 -12.03 -2.05
CA VAL A 134 -1.85 -11.49 -3.04
C VAL A 134 -1.12 -10.97 -4.28
N VAL A 135 0.07 -10.40 -4.12
CA VAL A 135 0.90 -9.95 -5.26
C VAL A 135 1.35 -11.17 -6.07
N GLU A 136 1.87 -12.20 -5.41
CA GLU A 136 2.34 -13.44 -6.03
C GLU A 136 1.21 -14.16 -6.79
N ALA A 137 0.01 -14.21 -6.22
CA ALA A 137 -1.17 -14.77 -6.88
C ALA A 137 -1.56 -13.98 -8.13
N LEU A 138 -1.63 -12.65 -8.04
CA LEU A 138 -1.95 -11.79 -9.19
C LEU A 138 -0.88 -11.88 -10.29
N VAL A 139 0.40 -11.93 -9.93
CA VAL A 139 1.51 -12.14 -10.87
C VAL A 139 1.35 -13.49 -11.59
N THR A 140 1.00 -14.54 -10.87
CA THR A 140 0.74 -15.87 -11.44
C THR A 140 -0.43 -15.84 -12.42
N CYS A 141 -1.54 -15.18 -12.07
CA CYS A 141 -2.71 -15.05 -12.93
C CYS A 141 -2.43 -14.23 -14.22
N LEU A 142 -1.58 -13.21 -14.11
CA LEU A 142 -1.24 -12.37 -15.27
C LEU A 142 -0.17 -13.01 -16.15
N GLY A 143 0.75 -13.76 -15.59
CA GLY A 143 1.81 -14.44 -16.35
C GLY A 143 2.56 -13.49 -17.29
N PRO A 144 2.69 -13.81 -18.60
CA PRO A 144 3.45 -13.00 -19.55
C PRO A 144 2.82 -11.64 -19.88
N ARG A 145 1.61 -11.37 -19.42
CA ARG A 145 0.95 -10.06 -19.54
C ARG A 145 1.56 -9.01 -18.64
N LEU A 146 2.26 -9.42 -17.57
CA LEU A 146 3.04 -8.53 -16.71
C LEU A 146 4.45 -8.37 -17.25
N ARG A 147 4.85 -7.13 -17.51
CA ARG A 147 6.18 -6.75 -18.00
C ARG A 147 6.83 -5.77 -17.05
N THR A 148 7.83 -6.20 -16.32
CA THR A 148 8.66 -5.38 -15.43
C THR A 148 9.79 -4.71 -16.21
N THR A 149 10.49 -3.74 -15.57
CA THR A 149 11.55 -2.93 -16.21
C THR A 149 11.12 -2.20 -17.48
N GLN A 150 9.82 -1.92 -17.60
CA GLN A 150 9.18 -1.22 -18.72
C GLN A 150 8.61 0.12 -18.24
N GLY A 151 9.51 1.10 -18.03
CA GLY A 151 9.12 2.44 -17.58
C GLY A 151 8.44 3.23 -18.71
N VAL A 152 7.16 3.58 -18.52
CA VAL A 152 6.43 4.45 -19.44
C VAL A 152 6.84 5.90 -19.20
N THR A 153 7.34 6.56 -20.23
CA THR A 153 7.84 7.94 -20.19
C THR A 153 6.85 8.95 -20.76
N ALA A 154 6.02 8.52 -21.71
CA ALA A 154 4.99 9.34 -22.32
C ALA A 154 3.78 8.51 -22.75
N VAL A 155 2.63 9.15 -22.80
CA VAL A 155 1.38 8.65 -23.40
C VAL A 155 0.95 9.70 -24.41
N ALA A 156 0.63 9.31 -25.63
CA ALA A 156 0.20 10.20 -26.72
C ALA A 156 -0.99 9.58 -27.48
N PRO A 157 -1.86 10.39 -28.10
CA PRO A 157 -2.89 9.88 -28.98
C PRO A 157 -2.28 9.08 -30.16
N SER A 158 -2.96 8.00 -30.57
CA SER A 158 -2.63 7.22 -31.76
C SER A 158 -3.91 6.93 -32.56
N ALA A 159 -3.73 6.36 -33.77
CA ALA A 159 -4.86 5.98 -34.61
C ALA A 159 -5.81 4.94 -33.96
N ARG A 160 -5.33 4.19 -32.98
CA ARG A 160 -6.11 3.15 -32.26
C ARG A 160 -6.41 3.49 -30.81
N GLY A 161 -6.15 4.72 -30.38
CA GLY A 161 -6.33 5.16 -29.00
C GLY A 161 -5.07 5.82 -28.46
N TRP A 162 -4.12 5.05 -27.95
CA TRP A 162 -2.95 5.54 -27.23
C TRP A 162 -1.65 4.89 -27.69
N ARG A 163 -0.59 5.68 -27.72
CA ARG A 163 0.79 5.21 -27.84
C ARG A 163 1.52 5.48 -26.55
N LEU A 164 2.07 4.41 -25.95
CA LEU A 164 2.92 4.47 -24.76
C LEU A 164 4.37 4.37 -25.21
N SER A 165 5.20 5.35 -24.85
CA SER A 165 6.64 5.34 -25.09
C SER A 165 7.38 4.86 -23.84
N PHE A 166 8.43 4.05 -24.03
CA PHE A 166 9.23 3.49 -22.94
C PHE A 166 10.60 4.14 -22.82
N THR A 167 11.21 3.99 -21.66
CA THR A 167 12.65 4.21 -21.47
C THR A 167 13.40 3.30 -22.47
N GLY A 168 14.24 3.88 -23.34
CA GLY A 168 14.94 3.11 -24.39
C GLY A 168 14.32 3.24 -25.80
N GLY A 169 13.24 4.03 -25.97
CA GLY A 169 12.75 4.48 -27.28
C GLY A 169 11.75 3.55 -27.97
N SER A 170 11.47 2.35 -27.42
CA SER A 170 10.40 1.49 -27.95
C SER A 170 9.02 2.03 -27.55
N SER A 171 7.96 1.57 -28.22
CA SER A 171 6.60 1.98 -27.94
C SER A 171 5.59 0.83 -28.06
N LEU A 172 4.41 1.02 -27.48
CA LEU A 172 3.26 0.12 -27.53
C LEU A 172 2.01 0.93 -27.84
N ASP A 173 1.21 0.47 -28.80
CA ASP A 173 -0.13 1.03 -29.05
C ASP A 173 -1.18 0.25 -28.26
N ALA A 174 -2.14 0.96 -27.64
CA ALA A 174 -3.23 0.39 -26.86
C ALA A 174 -4.53 1.16 -27.10
N GLU A 175 -5.66 0.46 -27.05
CA GLU A 175 -6.99 1.06 -27.23
C GLU A 175 -7.50 1.74 -25.95
N GLY A 176 -7.03 1.27 -24.79
CA GLY A 176 -7.31 1.85 -23.48
C GLY A 176 -6.07 1.88 -22.59
N VAL A 177 -6.01 2.82 -21.66
CA VAL A 177 -4.90 2.97 -20.71
C VAL A 177 -5.43 3.19 -19.29
N ILE A 178 -4.81 2.53 -18.32
CA ILE A 178 -5.00 2.78 -16.89
C ILE A 178 -3.67 3.22 -16.28
N LEU A 179 -3.62 4.42 -15.74
CA LEU A 179 -2.46 4.92 -14.99
C LEU A 179 -2.62 4.56 -13.51
N ALA A 180 -2.05 3.43 -13.10
CA ALA A 180 -2.03 2.94 -11.73
C ALA A 180 -0.69 3.26 -11.04
N VAL A 181 -0.26 4.50 -11.18
CA VAL A 181 1.03 5.03 -10.72
C VAL A 181 0.82 6.11 -9.64
N PRO A 182 1.86 6.50 -8.89
CA PRO A 182 1.76 7.62 -7.95
C PRO A 182 1.23 8.90 -8.62
N ALA A 183 0.50 9.72 -7.86
CA ALA A 183 -0.18 10.92 -8.38
C ALA A 183 0.77 11.86 -9.14
N TRP A 184 1.99 12.07 -8.67
CA TRP A 184 3.01 12.89 -9.34
C TRP A 184 3.51 12.30 -10.66
N VAL A 185 3.50 10.97 -10.82
CA VAL A 185 3.83 10.32 -12.11
C VAL A 185 2.66 10.50 -13.08
N ALA A 186 1.44 10.26 -12.61
CA ALA A 186 0.23 10.48 -13.41
C ALA A 186 0.11 11.94 -13.86
N ALA A 187 0.37 12.91 -12.97
CA ALA A 187 0.38 14.33 -13.30
C ALA A 187 1.30 14.64 -14.48
N ARG A 188 2.53 14.10 -14.45
CA ARG A 188 3.51 14.29 -15.53
C ARG A 188 3.05 13.67 -16.85
N LEU A 189 2.55 12.43 -16.83
CA LEU A 189 2.07 11.74 -18.04
C LEU A 189 0.84 12.46 -18.65
N LEU A 190 -0.08 12.89 -17.81
CA LEU A 190 -1.30 13.59 -18.22
C LEU A 190 -1.03 15.04 -18.67
N ALA A 191 -0.02 15.70 -18.11
CA ALA A 191 0.40 17.03 -18.59
C ALA A 191 0.87 16.98 -20.05
N GLY A 192 1.57 15.91 -20.45
CA GLY A 192 1.95 15.66 -21.85
C GLY A 192 0.76 15.50 -22.80
N LEU A 193 -0.43 15.18 -22.28
CA LEU A 193 -1.69 15.11 -23.03
C LEU A 193 -2.50 16.42 -23.04
N GLY A 194 -1.96 17.49 -22.47
CA GLY A 194 -2.69 18.76 -22.33
C GLY A 194 -3.78 18.75 -21.26
N VAL A 195 -3.81 17.75 -20.38
CA VAL A 195 -4.77 17.68 -19.25
C VAL A 195 -4.31 18.63 -18.15
N SER A 196 -4.63 19.92 -18.26
CA SER A 196 -4.19 20.95 -17.31
C SER A 196 -4.65 20.69 -15.86
N ALA A 197 -5.82 20.09 -15.68
CA ALA A 197 -6.34 19.68 -14.35
C ALA A 197 -5.39 18.71 -13.62
N ALA A 198 -4.57 17.94 -14.35
CA ALA A 198 -3.64 16.99 -13.75
C ALA A 198 -2.52 17.65 -12.93
N ARG A 199 -2.23 18.93 -13.13
CA ARG A 199 -1.27 19.68 -12.30
C ARG A 199 -1.68 19.73 -10.84
N SER A 200 -2.97 19.65 -10.54
CA SER A 200 -3.46 19.59 -9.17
C SER A 200 -3.07 18.30 -8.43
N LEU A 201 -2.71 17.23 -9.15
CA LEU A 201 -2.24 15.98 -8.58
C LEU A 201 -0.83 16.11 -7.98
N ASP A 202 -0.02 17.07 -8.41
CA ASP A 202 1.30 17.36 -7.84
C ASP A 202 1.21 17.89 -6.39
N THR A 203 0.03 18.33 -5.96
CA THR A 203 -0.21 18.77 -4.58
C THR A 203 -0.32 17.60 -3.59
N VAL A 204 -0.41 16.37 -4.06
CA VAL A 204 -0.42 15.18 -3.20
C VAL A 204 0.99 14.93 -2.67
N VAL A 205 1.17 15.20 -1.38
CA VAL A 205 2.45 14.98 -0.70
C VAL A 205 2.55 13.52 -0.29
N TYR A 206 3.70 12.89 -0.56
CA TYR A 206 3.99 11.54 -0.08
C TYR A 206 4.92 11.64 1.13
N ALA A 207 4.42 11.29 2.31
CA ALA A 207 5.20 11.35 3.54
C ALA A 207 6.28 10.26 3.55
N PRO A 208 7.55 10.62 3.79
CA PRO A 208 8.60 9.63 3.96
C PRO A 208 8.39 8.85 5.26
N SER A 209 8.75 7.57 5.23
CA SER A 209 8.70 6.71 6.41
C SER A 209 9.78 5.63 6.35
N VAL A 210 10.16 5.15 7.52
CA VAL A 210 11.04 4.01 7.68
C VAL A 210 10.34 2.99 8.56
N THR A 211 10.28 1.73 8.12
CA THR A 211 9.83 0.63 8.97
C THR A 211 11.02 -0.24 9.33
N VAL A 212 11.17 -0.58 10.60
CA VAL A 212 12.26 -1.40 11.11
C VAL A 212 11.68 -2.61 11.82
N SER A 213 11.99 -3.79 11.32
CA SER A 213 11.70 -5.04 12.00
C SER A 213 12.91 -5.46 12.81
N LEU A 214 12.68 -5.83 14.08
CA LEU A 214 13.71 -6.28 15.01
C LEU A 214 13.29 -7.64 15.59
N ALA A 215 14.15 -8.62 15.42
CA ALA A 215 13.96 -9.94 16.00
C ALA A 215 14.74 -10.07 17.31
N TYR A 216 14.05 -10.56 18.33
CA TYR A 216 14.62 -10.85 19.64
C TYR A 216 14.38 -12.32 19.99
N ARG A 217 15.13 -12.84 20.94
CA ARG A 217 14.70 -14.07 21.61
C ARG A 217 13.49 -13.74 22.49
N ALA A 218 12.57 -14.69 22.60
CA ALA A 218 11.30 -14.46 23.33
C ALA A 218 11.53 -14.10 24.82
N ASP A 219 12.61 -14.63 25.43
CA ASP A 219 13.01 -14.36 26.81
C ASP A 219 13.58 -12.95 27.02
N GLN A 220 13.91 -12.21 25.96
CA GLN A 220 14.41 -10.84 26.00
C GLN A 220 13.29 -9.80 26.00
N VAL A 221 12.08 -10.18 25.60
CA VAL A 221 10.94 -9.28 25.50
C VAL A 221 9.97 -9.52 26.67
N PRO A 222 9.55 -8.47 27.38
CA PRO A 222 8.65 -8.64 28.53
C PRO A 222 7.38 -9.40 28.16
N GLN A 223 7.06 -10.43 28.93
CA GLN A 223 5.84 -11.25 28.73
C GLN A 223 4.56 -10.47 29.11
N THR A 224 4.70 -9.38 29.83
CA THR A 224 3.63 -8.49 30.28
C THR A 224 3.12 -7.54 29.18
N LEU A 225 3.73 -7.56 27.97
CA LEU A 225 3.25 -6.76 26.87
C LEU A 225 1.84 -7.19 26.47
N GLU A 226 0.91 -6.25 26.43
CA GLU A 226 -0.47 -6.49 26.04
C GLU A 226 -0.79 -5.90 24.66
N GLY A 227 -1.81 -6.46 24.01
CA GLY A 227 -2.31 -5.97 22.74
C GLY A 227 -1.41 -6.27 21.54
N ALA A 228 -1.66 -5.53 20.46
CA ALA A 228 -0.99 -5.67 19.17
C ALA A 228 0.19 -4.72 18.98
N GLY A 229 0.41 -3.80 19.92
CA GLY A 229 1.46 -2.78 19.83
C GLY A 229 1.15 -1.50 20.56
N PHE A 230 1.94 -0.47 20.28
CA PHE A 230 1.71 0.88 20.80
C PHE A 230 1.85 1.95 19.73
N VAL A 231 1.30 3.12 19.99
CA VAL A 231 1.56 4.36 19.26
C VAL A 231 2.20 5.37 20.20
N ALA A 232 3.09 6.22 19.72
CA ALA A 232 3.70 7.28 20.50
C ALA A 232 2.88 8.56 20.39
N ALA A 233 2.61 9.22 21.51
CA ALA A 233 1.99 10.54 21.54
C ALA A 233 2.88 11.54 20.77
N PRO A 234 2.31 12.53 20.06
CA PRO A 234 3.08 13.50 19.28
C PRO A 234 4.14 14.26 20.06
N ASP A 235 3.91 14.48 21.35
CA ASP A 235 4.75 15.21 22.30
C ASP A 235 5.64 14.29 23.15
N SER A 236 5.65 13.00 22.88
CA SER A 236 6.45 12.01 23.62
C SER A 236 7.96 12.15 23.45
N GLY A 237 8.40 12.87 22.42
CA GLY A 237 9.82 13.00 22.06
C GLY A 237 10.43 11.77 21.40
N SER A 238 9.66 10.69 21.19
CA SER A 238 10.16 9.45 20.61
C SER A 238 10.34 9.53 19.09
N ALA A 239 11.46 8.99 18.59
CA ALA A 239 11.68 8.78 17.16
C ALA A 239 10.79 7.65 16.60
N VAL A 240 10.44 6.67 17.45
CA VAL A 240 9.48 5.60 17.12
C VAL A 240 8.06 6.14 17.30
N ARG A 241 7.33 6.28 16.22
CA ARG A 241 5.94 6.75 16.20
C ARG A 241 4.92 5.67 16.55
N ALA A 242 5.26 4.42 16.26
CA ALA A 242 4.46 3.25 16.60
C ALA A 242 5.32 2.00 16.59
N CYS A 243 4.87 0.98 17.29
CA CYS A 243 5.45 -0.35 17.23
C CYS A 243 4.34 -1.40 17.20
N THR A 244 4.43 -2.32 16.24
CA THR A 244 3.58 -3.51 16.19
C THR A 244 4.32 -4.69 16.79
N TYR A 245 3.66 -5.42 17.69
CA TYR A 245 4.14 -6.71 18.21
C TYR A 245 3.74 -7.79 17.21
N ALA A 246 4.51 -7.91 16.10
CA ALA A 246 4.11 -8.69 14.93
C ALA A 246 3.84 -10.15 15.27
N TRP A 247 4.66 -10.77 16.13
CA TRP A 247 4.51 -12.17 16.57
C TRP A 247 3.25 -12.41 17.41
N ARG A 248 2.70 -11.37 18.04
CA ARG A 248 1.45 -11.44 18.81
C ARG A 248 0.24 -11.06 17.97
N LYS A 249 0.43 -10.10 17.06
CA LYS A 249 -0.65 -9.59 16.23
C LYS A 249 -1.19 -10.66 15.29
N TYR A 250 -0.30 -11.41 14.66
CA TYR A 250 -0.67 -12.46 13.71
C TYR A 250 0.12 -13.75 13.99
N PRO A 251 -0.46 -14.92 13.75
CA PRO A 251 0.26 -16.19 13.89
C PRO A 251 1.41 -16.28 12.88
N ASN A 252 2.40 -17.09 13.20
CA ASN A 252 3.51 -17.47 12.31
C ASN A 252 4.40 -16.31 11.83
N ARG A 253 4.44 -15.16 12.53
CA ARG A 253 5.32 -14.04 12.17
C ARG A 253 6.76 -14.22 12.66
N ALA A 254 6.97 -15.06 13.66
CA ALA A 254 8.28 -15.42 14.18
C ALA A 254 8.30 -16.92 14.48
N PRO A 255 9.44 -17.61 14.37
CA PRO A 255 9.58 -19.00 14.82
C PRO A 255 9.50 -19.10 16.36
N ASP A 256 9.27 -20.30 16.87
CA ASP A 256 9.20 -20.55 18.31
C ASP A 256 10.49 -20.09 19.01
N GLY A 257 10.33 -19.51 20.18
CA GLY A 257 11.44 -18.96 20.95
C GLY A 257 11.92 -17.57 20.51
N TYR A 258 11.21 -16.93 19.54
CA TYR A 258 11.52 -15.57 19.07
C TYR A 258 10.32 -14.65 19.12
N ALA A 259 10.60 -13.35 19.20
CA ALA A 259 9.66 -12.25 19.09
C ALA A 259 10.07 -11.34 17.94
N LEU A 260 9.09 -10.85 17.16
CA LEU A 260 9.30 -9.91 16.08
C LEU A 260 8.56 -8.60 16.40
N LEU A 261 9.33 -7.53 16.60
CA LEU A 261 8.84 -6.17 16.76
C LEU A 261 8.98 -5.41 15.45
N ARG A 262 8.00 -4.58 15.12
CA ARG A 262 8.07 -3.71 13.95
C ARG A 262 7.83 -2.27 14.35
N ALA A 263 8.90 -1.46 14.31
CA ALA A 263 8.88 -0.05 14.61
C ALA A 263 8.61 0.78 13.33
N PHE A 264 7.90 1.89 13.52
CA PHE A 264 7.61 2.88 12.47
C PHE A 264 8.27 4.19 12.85
N LEU A 265 9.16 4.69 12.01
CA LEU A 265 9.89 5.93 12.21
C LEU A 265 9.57 6.93 11.09
N GLY A 266 9.77 8.21 11.39
CA GLY A 266 9.97 9.21 10.35
C GLY A 266 11.36 9.07 9.72
N PRO A 267 11.76 10.02 8.87
CA PRO A 267 13.16 10.14 8.48
C PRO A 267 14.04 10.30 9.73
N VAL A 268 15.12 9.55 9.77
CA VAL A 268 16.13 9.61 10.86
C VAL A 268 17.52 9.69 10.25
N ASP A 269 18.42 10.37 10.96
CA ASP A 269 19.83 10.40 10.62
C ASP A 269 20.55 9.25 11.35
N GLY A 270 21.32 8.45 10.62
CA GLY A 270 22.06 7.32 11.14
C GLY A 270 21.37 5.96 10.85
N ASP A 271 21.75 4.93 11.62
CA ASP A 271 21.21 3.57 11.45
C ASP A 271 19.81 3.43 12.06
N PRO A 272 18.75 3.23 11.25
CA PRO A 272 17.39 3.10 11.76
C PRO A 272 17.22 1.90 12.68
N GLY A 273 18.01 0.83 12.49
CA GLY A 273 17.97 -0.36 13.33
C GLY A 273 18.43 -0.06 14.76
N ALA A 274 19.56 0.64 14.88
CA ALA A 274 20.11 1.07 16.16
C ALA A 274 19.19 2.07 16.87
N ILE A 275 18.63 3.04 16.14
CA ILE A 275 17.69 4.02 16.70
C ILE A 275 16.41 3.33 17.19
N ALA A 276 15.81 2.47 16.37
CA ALA A 276 14.63 1.73 16.76
C ALA A 276 14.89 0.84 17.98
N HIS A 277 16.03 0.15 18.03
CA HIS A 277 16.39 -0.66 19.19
C HIS A 277 16.51 0.16 20.46
N ALA A 278 17.26 1.26 20.43
CA ALA A 278 17.47 2.13 21.59
C ALA A 278 16.13 2.66 22.16
N GLU A 279 15.22 3.11 21.30
CA GLU A 279 13.88 3.58 21.68
C GLU A 279 13.03 2.44 22.26
N LEU A 280 12.96 1.28 21.59
CA LEU A 280 12.18 0.14 22.08
C LEU A 280 12.76 -0.43 23.37
N ALA A 281 14.08 -0.42 23.54
CA ALA A 281 14.73 -0.81 24.78
C ALA A 281 14.27 0.06 25.97
N ALA A 282 14.26 1.37 25.76
CA ALA A 282 13.79 2.32 26.78
C ALA A 282 12.29 2.21 27.08
N ILE A 283 11.45 2.06 26.03
CA ILE A 283 9.98 2.00 26.17
C ILE A 283 9.50 0.66 26.76
N LEU A 284 10.11 -0.44 26.32
CA LEU A 284 9.65 -1.80 26.64
C LEU A 284 10.50 -2.49 27.71
N GLY A 285 11.63 -1.92 28.14
CA GLY A 285 12.55 -2.56 29.10
C GLY A 285 13.33 -3.72 28.50
N ILE A 286 13.72 -3.64 27.22
CA ILE A 286 14.53 -4.67 26.56
C ILE A 286 16.02 -4.36 26.78
N GLU A 287 16.72 -5.25 27.47
CA GLU A 287 18.13 -5.01 27.84
C GLU A 287 19.15 -5.45 26.78
N ARG A 288 18.82 -6.45 25.97
CA ARG A 288 19.75 -7.08 25.02
C ARG A 288 19.47 -6.63 23.58
N ALA A 289 20.53 -6.57 22.79
CA ALA A 289 20.43 -6.28 21.36
C ALA A 289 19.55 -7.29 20.62
N PRO A 290 18.88 -6.90 19.52
CA PRO A 290 18.15 -7.81 18.67
C PRO A 290 19.11 -8.81 17.99
N VAL A 291 18.62 -9.99 17.69
CA VAL A 291 19.35 -11.00 16.92
C VAL A 291 19.68 -10.47 15.52
N TRP A 292 18.74 -9.73 14.96
CA TRP A 292 18.93 -8.96 13.73
C TRP A 292 17.89 -7.82 13.65
N SER A 293 18.19 -6.83 12.80
CA SER A 293 17.25 -5.81 12.39
C SER A 293 17.16 -5.71 10.86
N ARG A 294 16.01 -5.28 10.35
CA ARG A 294 15.78 -5.04 8.93
C ARG A 294 14.99 -3.78 8.73
N ALA A 295 15.59 -2.79 8.05
CA ALA A 295 14.94 -1.51 7.72
C ALA A 295 14.47 -1.49 6.27
N PHE A 296 13.29 -0.89 6.05
CA PHE A 296 12.74 -0.55 4.74
C PHE A 296 12.52 0.95 4.68
N HIS A 297 13.10 1.58 3.66
CA HIS A 297 13.02 3.02 3.44
C HIS A 297 11.98 3.32 2.38
N TRP A 298 11.04 4.18 2.72
CA TRP A 298 9.99 4.68 1.84
C TRP A 298 10.10 6.20 1.69
N PRO A 299 11.00 6.71 0.81
CA PRO A 299 11.18 8.16 0.65
C PRO A 299 9.90 8.88 0.22
N ARG A 300 9.03 8.15 -0.48
CA ARG A 300 7.69 8.57 -0.89
C ARG A 300 6.70 7.49 -0.48
N GLY A 301 6.42 7.41 0.81
CA GLY A 301 5.55 6.40 1.40
C GLY A 301 4.05 6.71 1.19
N LEU A 302 3.32 6.95 2.28
CA LEU A 302 1.88 7.16 2.21
C LEU A 302 1.53 8.55 1.64
N PRO A 303 0.58 8.63 0.68
CA PRO A 303 0.05 9.89 0.21
C PRO A 303 -0.70 10.60 1.34
N ARG A 304 -0.49 11.91 1.42
CA ARG A 304 -1.27 12.82 2.26
C ARG A 304 -2.08 13.72 1.36
N TYR A 305 -3.39 13.61 1.48
CA TYR A 305 -4.29 14.33 0.60
C TYR A 305 -4.51 15.76 1.12
N PRO A 306 -4.31 16.79 0.28
CA PRO A 306 -4.66 18.15 0.65
C PRO A 306 -6.18 18.31 0.67
N ARG A 307 -6.65 19.36 1.37
CA ARG A 307 -8.07 19.72 1.37
C ARG A 307 -8.59 19.88 -0.06
N GLY A 308 -9.77 19.36 -0.35
CA GLY A 308 -10.37 19.38 -1.70
C GLY A 308 -9.72 18.39 -2.67
N HIS A 309 -9.11 17.30 -2.16
CA HIS A 309 -8.48 16.29 -3.01
C HIS A 309 -9.49 15.54 -3.88
N ALA A 310 -10.64 15.17 -3.32
CA ALA A 310 -11.69 14.45 -4.05
C ALA A 310 -12.19 15.26 -5.26
N GLU A 311 -12.41 16.55 -5.09
CA GLU A 311 -12.84 17.46 -6.14
C GLU A 311 -11.78 17.60 -7.25
N ARG A 312 -10.49 17.64 -6.87
CA ARG A 312 -9.38 17.66 -7.86
C ARG A 312 -9.32 16.38 -8.66
N VAL A 313 -9.45 15.22 -8.00
CA VAL A 313 -9.50 13.92 -8.69
C VAL A 313 -10.72 13.82 -9.61
N ALA A 314 -11.89 14.29 -9.15
CA ALA A 314 -13.10 14.33 -9.95
C ALA A 314 -12.92 15.21 -11.21
N ALA A 315 -12.34 16.40 -11.07
CA ALA A 315 -12.06 17.29 -12.21
C ALA A 315 -11.08 16.64 -13.22
N VAL A 316 -10.08 15.93 -12.76
CA VAL A 316 -9.19 15.15 -13.65
C VAL A 316 -9.99 14.09 -14.38
N ARG A 317 -10.79 13.28 -13.69
CA ARG A 317 -11.61 12.22 -14.28
C ARG A 317 -12.60 12.74 -15.31
N GLU A 318 -13.22 13.88 -15.05
CA GLU A 318 -14.10 14.54 -16.02
C GLU A 318 -13.37 14.88 -17.33
N ARG A 319 -12.14 15.37 -17.25
CA ARG A 319 -11.32 15.63 -18.45
C ARG A 319 -10.94 14.35 -19.17
N LEU A 320 -10.56 13.28 -18.43
CA LEU A 320 -10.23 11.99 -19.01
C LEU A 320 -11.42 11.33 -19.71
N ALA A 321 -12.66 11.59 -19.23
CA ALA A 321 -13.87 11.08 -19.85
C ALA A 321 -14.10 11.60 -21.27
N ARG A 322 -13.50 12.73 -21.63
CA ARG A 322 -13.60 13.35 -22.96
C ARG A 322 -12.53 12.87 -23.94
N LEU A 323 -11.55 12.10 -23.47
CA LEU A 323 -10.46 11.54 -24.30
C LEU A 323 -10.82 10.10 -24.72
N ALA A 324 -9.99 9.47 -25.53
CA ALA A 324 -10.03 8.00 -25.71
C ALA A 324 -9.99 7.29 -24.34
N PRO A 325 -10.34 6.00 -24.24
CA PRO A 325 -10.42 5.30 -22.96
C PRO A 325 -9.12 5.41 -22.14
N LEU A 326 -9.17 6.23 -21.08
CA LEU A 326 -8.06 6.50 -20.16
C LEU A 326 -8.59 6.69 -18.74
N ALA A 327 -7.97 6.03 -17.76
CA ALA A 327 -8.33 6.11 -16.35
C ALA A 327 -7.10 6.26 -15.45
N ILE A 328 -7.33 6.76 -14.23
CA ILE A 328 -6.35 6.79 -13.12
C ILE A 328 -6.85 5.89 -12.00
N ALA A 329 -5.94 5.22 -11.30
CA ALA A 329 -6.24 4.32 -10.18
C ALA A 329 -5.13 4.31 -9.13
N GLY A 330 -5.49 3.97 -7.90
CA GLY A 330 -4.57 3.68 -6.82
C GLY A 330 -4.53 4.70 -5.69
N ALA A 331 -3.58 4.49 -4.78
CA ALA A 331 -3.47 5.22 -3.52
C ALA A 331 -3.42 6.75 -3.67
N GLY A 332 -2.88 7.26 -4.76
CA GLY A 332 -2.81 8.71 -5.01
C GLY A 332 -4.16 9.38 -5.28
N PHE A 333 -5.24 8.61 -5.43
CA PHE A 333 -6.54 9.10 -5.93
C PHE A 333 -7.73 8.70 -5.05
N ASP A 334 -7.80 7.40 -4.66
CA ASP A 334 -9.01 6.81 -4.07
C ASP A 334 -8.84 6.31 -2.63
N GLY A 335 -7.67 6.54 -2.04
CA GLY A 335 -7.35 6.10 -0.69
C GLY A 335 -6.15 5.15 -0.65
N ALA A 336 -5.36 5.27 0.42
CA ALA A 336 -4.11 4.51 0.59
C ALA A 336 -4.31 3.13 1.24
N GLY A 337 -5.54 2.76 1.62
CA GLY A 337 -5.85 1.43 2.17
C GLY A 337 -5.66 0.33 1.13
N VAL A 338 -5.33 -0.86 1.59
CA VAL A 338 -5.13 -2.03 0.70
C VAL A 338 -6.39 -2.32 -0.12
N SER A 339 -7.56 -2.43 0.54
CA SER A 339 -8.84 -2.62 -0.14
C SER A 339 -9.20 -1.46 -1.06
N ALA A 340 -8.92 -0.22 -0.66
CA ALA A 340 -9.16 0.94 -1.51
C ALA A 340 -8.34 0.89 -2.81
N CYS A 341 -7.09 0.42 -2.75
CA CYS A 341 -6.27 0.21 -3.94
C CYS A 341 -6.86 -0.88 -4.86
N VAL A 342 -7.34 -1.99 -4.30
CA VAL A 342 -8.00 -3.06 -5.07
C VAL A 342 -9.23 -2.51 -5.77
N ARG A 343 -10.14 -1.89 -5.01
CA ARG A 343 -11.37 -1.29 -5.54
C ARG A 343 -11.09 -0.28 -6.65
N SER A 344 -10.16 0.64 -6.40
CA SER A 344 -9.76 1.66 -7.37
C SER A 344 -9.26 1.05 -8.69
N GLY A 345 -8.44 0.01 -8.63
CA GLY A 345 -7.94 -0.71 -9.80
C GLY A 345 -9.05 -1.39 -10.59
N ARG A 346 -9.91 -2.14 -9.91
CA ARG A 346 -11.04 -2.86 -10.52
C ARG A 346 -12.05 -1.91 -11.17
N GLU A 347 -12.39 -0.82 -10.50
CA GLU A 347 -13.30 0.19 -11.06
C GLU A 347 -12.71 0.88 -12.30
N ALA A 348 -11.41 1.21 -12.29
CA ALA A 348 -10.74 1.78 -13.45
C ALA A 348 -10.75 0.81 -14.64
N ALA A 349 -10.53 -0.47 -14.38
CA ALA A 349 -10.59 -1.54 -15.39
C ALA A 349 -11.98 -1.62 -16.04
N ARG A 350 -13.04 -1.68 -15.24
CA ARG A 350 -14.43 -1.74 -15.71
C ARG A 350 -14.78 -0.52 -16.58
N ARG A 351 -14.45 0.70 -16.11
CA ARG A 351 -14.69 1.95 -16.85
C ARG A 351 -13.97 1.98 -18.20
N VAL A 352 -12.72 1.52 -18.26
CA VAL A 352 -11.97 1.48 -19.52
C VAL A 352 -12.55 0.41 -20.43
N LEU A 353 -12.86 -0.78 -19.93
CA LEU A 353 -13.43 -1.88 -20.69
C LEU A 353 -14.77 -1.53 -21.33
N GLU A 354 -15.69 -0.90 -20.60
CA GLU A 354 -16.98 -0.43 -21.11
C GLU A 354 -16.80 0.52 -22.30
N ARG A 355 -15.85 1.44 -22.21
CA ARG A 355 -15.59 2.45 -23.25
C ARG A 355 -14.88 1.88 -24.48
N VAL A 356 -13.98 0.92 -24.29
CA VAL A 356 -13.28 0.24 -25.39
C VAL A 356 -14.22 -0.72 -26.11
N SER A 357 -15.14 -1.38 -25.39
CA SER A 357 -16.14 -2.30 -25.96
C SER A 357 -17.31 -1.59 -26.66
N GLY A 358 -17.38 -0.27 -26.59
CA GLY A 358 -18.50 0.50 -27.14
C GLY A 358 -19.83 0.29 -26.40
N LYS A 359 -19.83 -0.37 -25.25
CA LYS A 359 -20.99 -0.48 -24.37
C LYS A 359 -21.07 0.81 -23.56
N ARG A 360 -22.02 1.68 -23.95
CA ARG A 360 -22.43 2.87 -23.17
C ARG A 360 -23.44 2.52 -22.11
#